data_b0224563b5a33c0592fc65aa7e751271
#
_entry.id   b0224563b5a33c0592fc65aa7e751271
#
_cell.length_a   1.000
_cell.length_b   1.000
_cell.length_c   1.000
_cell.angle_alpha   90.00
_cell.angle_beta   90.00
_cell.angle_gamma   90.00
#
_symmetry.space_group_name_H-M   'P 1'
#
loop_
_entity.id
_entity.type
_entity.pdbx_description
1 polymer ?
#
loop_
_entity_poly.entity_id
_entity_poly.type
_entity_poly.pdbx_seq_one_letter_code
_entity_poly.pdbx_strand_id
1 'polypeptide(L)'
;NGPEPGAGSAGPFRGFKTQLYEGGVRSPLIVWGPGLLAAAAAGSVNTKAVLSAMDLAPSLLALAEAERPEGVDFDGQNRLQTLLGAVEMANERPLFWRRPPDRKSWGATGTVLNPDLAMRRGPWKLLCDTDGSDAELYNLEDDRGETRNVASEHPQLAEQMKSDLLAWHRSMPADAGDRLGREVEAKVREGAK
;
A
#
# COMPACT_ATOMS: atom_id res chain seq x y z
N ASN A 1 -4.26 7.42 2.22
CA ASN A 1 -3.24 8.22 2.92
C ASN A 1 -3.48 8.18 4.42
N GLY A 2 -2.40 8.03 5.18
CA GLY A 2 -2.40 8.21 6.62
C GLY A 2 -2.52 9.68 7.04
N PRO A 3 -2.58 9.93 8.35
CA PRO A 3 -2.62 11.28 8.91
C PRO A 3 -1.31 12.02 8.64
N GLU A 4 -1.38 13.35 8.60
CA GLU A 4 -0.19 14.20 8.59
C GLU A 4 0.58 14.05 9.91
N PRO A 5 1.93 14.07 9.88
CA PRO A 5 2.74 14.08 11.10
C PRO A 5 2.35 15.24 12.03
N GLY A 6 2.07 14.92 13.28
CA GLY A 6 1.70 15.92 14.29
C GLY A 6 0.28 16.49 14.22
N ALA A 7 -0.51 16.15 13.18
CA ALA A 7 -1.87 16.66 13.00
C ALA A 7 -2.96 15.61 13.13
N GLY A 8 -2.61 14.35 13.35
CA GLY A 8 -3.56 13.25 13.48
C GLY A 8 -2.90 12.00 14.03
N SER A 9 -3.69 10.94 14.18
CA SER A 9 -3.21 9.64 14.65
C SER A 9 -3.64 8.53 13.72
N ALA A 10 -2.71 7.64 13.40
CA ALA A 10 -3.00 6.39 12.70
C ALA A 10 -3.54 5.29 13.65
N GLY A 11 -3.84 5.64 14.90
CA GLY A 11 -4.25 4.67 15.91
C GLY A 11 -3.13 3.67 16.22
N PRO A 12 -3.41 2.36 16.16
CA PRO A 12 -2.40 1.33 16.46
C PRO A 12 -1.42 1.07 15.32
N PHE A 13 -1.59 1.73 14.16
CA PHE A 13 -0.80 1.45 12.96
C PHE A 13 0.49 2.27 12.95
N ARG A 14 1.60 1.64 12.60
CA ARG A 14 2.90 2.32 12.42
C ARG A 14 2.84 3.28 11.23
N GLY A 15 3.50 4.41 11.36
CA GLY A 15 3.71 5.35 10.27
C GLY A 15 2.58 6.37 10.08
N PHE A 16 2.74 7.18 9.05
CA PHE A 16 1.86 8.29 8.70
C PHE A 16 1.94 8.55 7.18
N LYS A 17 1.23 9.52 6.68
CA LYS A 17 1.27 9.96 5.28
C LYS A 17 2.72 10.04 4.77
N THR A 18 2.95 9.57 3.56
CA THR A 18 4.23 9.42 2.87
C THR A 18 5.03 8.15 3.20
N GLN A 19 4.68 7.41 4.24
CA GLN A 19 5.31 6.14 4.58
C GLN A 19 4.51 4.95 4.06
N LEU A 20 5.17 3.81 3.85
CA LEU A 20 4.53 2.58 3.34
C LEU A 20 4.07 1.60 4.42
N TYR A 21 4.27 1.93 5.70
CA TYR A 21 3.66 1.20 6.81
C TYR A 21 2.14 1.35 6.80
N GLU A 22 1.43 0.48 7.53
CA GLU A 22 -0.03 0.46 7.55
C GLU A 22 -0.64 1.83 7.90
N GLY A 23 -0.03 2.60 8.81
CA GLY A 23 -0.47 3.95 9.14
C GLY A 23 -0.36 4.96 7.99
N GLY A 24 0.47 4.67 6.98
CA GLY A 24 0.61 5.51 5.80
C GLY A 24 -0.26 5.09 4.61
N VAL A 25 -0.53 3.79 4.45
CA VAL A 25 -1.23 3.27 3.26
C VAL A 25 -2.64 2.78 3.54
N ARG A 26 -2.96 2.44 4.79
CA ARG A 26 -4.28 1.95 5.16
C ARG A 26 -5.26 3.10 5.36
N SER A 27 -6.42 3.00 4.74
CA SER A 27 -7.53 3.95 4.92
C SER A 27 -8.82 3.19 5.21
N PRO A 28 -9.70 3.71 6.07
CA PRO A 28 -11.04 3.15 6.20
C PRO A 28 -11.80 3.30 4.88
N LEU A 29 -12.60 2.29 4.55
CA LEU A 29 -13.54 2.33 3.45
C LEU A 29 -14.94 2.15 4.01
N ILE A 30 -15.81 3.13 3.78
CA ILE A 30 -17.21 3.10 4.22
C ILE A 30 -18.07 3.08 2.96
N VAL A 31 -18.92 2.07 2.84
CA VAL A 31 -19.89 1.97 1.75
C VAL A 31 -21.28 2.22 2.32
N TRP A 32 -21.97 3.18 1.74
CA TRP A 32 -23.34 3.53 2.07
C TRP A 32 -24.17 3.58 0.79
N GLY A 33 -25.32 2.92 0.79
CA GLY A 33 -26.19 2.91 -0.39
C GLY A 33 -27.52 2.21 -0.05
N PRO A 34 -28.57 2.99 0.28
CA PRO A 34 -29.89 2.41 0.54
C PRO A 34 -30.39 1.61 -0.67
N GLY A 35 -30.79 0.36 -0.43
CA GLY A 35 -31.25 -0.54 -1.47
C GLY A 35 -30.16 -1.21 -2.33
N LEU A 36 -28.89 -0.84 -2.15
CA LEU A 36 -27.77 -1.47 -2.86
C LEU A 36 -27.05 -2.53 -2.00
N LEU A 37 -26.94 -2.29 -0.71
CA LEU A 37 -26.26 -3.20 0.21
C LEU A 37 -27.06 -4.48 0.40
N ALA A 38 -26.37 -5.62 0.52
CA ALA A 38 -26.99 -6.84 1.01
C ALA A 38 -27.64 -6.60 2.40
N ALA A 39 -28.81 -7.14 2.63
CA ALA A 39 -29.57 -6.85 3.86
C ALA A 39 -28.78 -7.13 5.15
N ALA A 40 -27.97 -8.19 5.15
CA ALA A 40 -27.11 -8.54 6.28
C ALA A 40 -25.85 -7.65 6.42
N ALA A 41 -25.55 -6.83 5.43
CA ALA A 41 -24.36 -5.98 5.43
C ALA A 41 -24.59 -4.62 6.08
N ALA A 42 -25.85 -4.20 6.25
CA ALA A 42 -26.15 -2.94 6.88
C ALA A 42 -25.65 -2.90 8.34
N GLY A 43 -24.79 -1.93 8.66
CA GLY A 43 -24.16 -1.80 9.97
C GLY A 43 -23.07 -2.82 10.29
N SER A 44 -22.69 -3.68 9.33
CA SER A 44 -21.62 -4.65 9.52
C SER A 44 -20.22 -4.06 9.26
N VAL A 45 -19.19 -4.77 9.73
CA VAL A 45 -17.79 -4.46 9.47
C VAL A 45 -17.14 -5.68 8.85
N ASN A 46 -16.61 -5.52 7.63
CA ASN A 46 -15.78 -6.54 7.01
C ASN A 46 -14.32 -6.30 7.39
N THR A 47 -13.72 -7.23 8.14
CA THR A 47 -12.33 -7.17 8.60
C THR A 47 -11.38 -8.06 7.80
N LYS A 48 -11.89 -8.86 6.86
CA LYS A 48 -11.12 -9.85 6.09
C LYS A 48 -10.75 -9.35 4.71
N ALA A 49 -11.66 -8.61 4.06
CA ALA A 49 -11.41 -8.13 2.72
C ALA A 49 -10.28 -7.08 2.70
N VAL A 50 -9.35 -7.26 1.79
CA VAL A 50 -8.32 -6.29 1.49
C VAL A 50 -8.61 -5.71 0.11
N LEU A 51 -8.94 -4.43 0.08
CA LEU A 51 -9.29 -3.68 -1.12
C LEU A 51 -8.23 -2.62 -1.41
N SER A 52 -8.03 -2.32 -2.67
CA SER A 52 -7.23 -1.19 -3.13
C SER A 52 -8.13 -0.14 -3.78
N ALA A 53 -7.74 1.12 -3.75
CA ALA A 53 -8.43 2.17 -4.48
C ALA A 53 -8.55 1.88 -5.98
N MET A 54 -7.62 1.10 -6.54
CA MET A 54 -7.67 0.65 -7.94
C MET A 54 -8.90 -0.23 -8.24
N ASP A 55 -9.44 -0.91 -7.23
CA ASP A 55 -10.61 -1.79 -7.38
C ASP A 55 -11.92 -1.01 -7.53
N LEU A 56 -11.93 0.28 -7.18
CA LEU A 56 -13.15 1.08 -7.20
C LEU A 56 -13.65 1.32 -8.62
N ALA A 57 -12.77 1.68 -9.57
CA ALA A 57 -13.18 1.98 -10.94
C ALA A 57 -13.87 0.79 -11.63
N PRO A 58 -13.29 -0.42 -11.70
CA PRO A 58 -13.95 -1.57 -12.31
C PRO A 58 -15.20 -2.01 -11.53
N SER A 59 -15.24 -1.81 -10.20
CA SER A 59 -16.42 -2.15 -9.41
C SER A 59 -17.59 -1.17 -9.64
N LEU A 60 -17.30 0.13 -9.77
CA LEU A 60 -18.33 1.14 -10.06
C LEU A 60 -18.86 1.03 -11.49
N LEU A 61 -18.03 0.67 -12.48
CA LEU A 61 -18.50 0.34 -13.82
C LEU A 61 -19.47 -0.84 -13.80
N ALA A 62 -19.12 -1.90 -13.05
CA ALA A 62 -20.01 -3.05 -12.89
C ALA A 62 -21.33 -2.69 -12.18
N LEU A 63 -21.29 -1.80 -11.18
CA LEU A 63 -22.49 -1.29 -10.52
C LEU A 63 -23.40 -0.49 -11.47
N ALA A 64 -22.78 0.30 -12.34
CA ALA A 64 -23.48 1.11 -13.33
C ALA A 64 -23.92 0.33 -14.58
N GLU A 65 -23.62 -0.97 -14.65
CA GLU A 65 -23.80 -1.80 -15.85
C GLU A 65 -23.16 -1.18 -17.10
N ALA A 66 -22.06 -0.44 -16.89
CA ALA A 66 -21.35 0.25 -17.96
C ALA A 66 -20.17 -0.59 -18.47
N GLU A 67 -19.94 -0.51 -19.77
CA GLU A 67 -18.82 -1.19 -20.40
C GLU A 67 -17.49 -0.50 -20.05
N ARG A 68 -16.43 -1.31 -20.01
CA ARG A 68 -15.07 -0.77 -19.88
C ARG A 68 -14.71 0.00 -21.14
N PRO A 69 -14.16 1.23 -21.03
CA PRO A 69 -13.69 1.96 -22.19
C PRO A 69 -12.68 1.17 -23.02
N GLU A 70 -12.77 1.25 -24.33
CA GLU A 70 -11.85 0.57 -25.24
C GLU A 70 -10.41 1.02 -24.99
N GLY A 71 -9.47 0.06 -24.99
CA GLY A 71 -8.04 0.32 -24.78
C GLY A 71 -7.64 0.67 -23.35
N VAL A 72 -8.57 0.62 -22.38
CA VAL A 72 -8.27 0.87 -20.96
C VAL A 72 -8.17 -0.45 -20.22
N ASP A 73 -6.99 -0.74 -19.67
CA ASP A 73 -6.78 -1.84 -18.73
C ASP A 73 -6.73 -1.32 -17.29
N PHE A 74 -7.41 -2.01 -16.38
CA PHE A 74 -7.40 -1.69 -14.96
C PHE A 74 -6.43 -2.60 -14.22
N ASP A 75 -5.54 -2.02 -13.40
CA ASP A 75 -4.75 -2.79 -12.44
C ASP A 75 -5.63 -3.34 -11.31
N GLY A 76 -6.76 -2.69 -11.05
CA GLY A 76 -7.77 -3.11 -10.09
C GLY A 76 -8.67 -4.22 -10.60
N GLN A 77 -9.39 -4.86 -9.68
CA GLN A 77 -10.35 -5.92 -9.96
C GLN A 77 -11.75 -5.50 -9.56
N ASN A 78 -12.77 -6.00 -10.29
CA ASN A 78 -14.15 -5.82 -9.87
C ASN A 78 -14.40 -6.55 -8.53
N ARG A 79 -14.67 -5.78 -7.49
CA ARG A 79 -14.97 -6.22 -6.13
C ARG A 79 -16.36 -5.79 -5.66
N LEU A 80 -17.28 -5.55 -6.62
CA LEU A 80 -18.61 -5.05 -6.34
C LEU A 80 -19.35 -5.88 -5.27
N GLN A 81 -19.32 -7.21 -5.39
CA GLN A 81 -20.00 -8.09 -4.43
C GLN A 81 -19.45 -7.95 -3.00
N THR A 82 -18.15 -7.75 -2.87
CA THR A 82 -17.51 -7.50 -1.56
C THR A 82 -17.85 -6.10 -1.03
N LEU A 83 -17.86 -5.10 -1.90
CA LEU A 83 -18.24 -3.72 -1.55
C LEU A 83 -19.70 -3.62 -1.08
N LEU A 84 -20.61 -4.40 -1.71
CA LEU A 84 -22.01 -4.44 -1.34
C LEU A 84 -22.31 -5.40 -0.17
N GLY A 85 -21.29 -6.08 0.35
CA GLY A 85 -21.43 -6.97 1.51
C GLY A 85 -22.06 -8.33 1.19
N ALA A 86 -22.18 -8.69 -0.08
CA ALA A 86 -22.74 -9.99 -0.49
C ALA A 86 -21.73 -11.14 -0.33
N VAL A 87 -20.43 -10.83 -0.38
CA VAL A 87 -19.33 -11.80 -0.26
C VAL A 87 -18.28 -11.27 0.71
N GLU A 88 -17.94 -12.08 1.71
CA GLU A 88 -16.77 -11.87 2.56
C GLU A 88 -15.58 -12.55 1.90
N MET A 89 -14.73 -11.79 1.20
CA MET A 89 -13.62 -12.36 0.45
C MET A 89 -12.29 -11.92 1.01
N ALA A 90 -11.45 -12.89 1.37
CA ALA A 90 -10.03 -12.64 1.54
C ALA A 90 -9.41 -12.38 0.15
N ASN A 91 -8.64 -11.32 0.02
CA ASN A 91 -7.91 -11.05 -1.21
C ASN A 91 -6.51 -11.66 -1.12
N GLU A 92 -6.25 -12.67 -1.93
CA GLU A 92 -4.91 -13.28 -2.04
C GLU A 92 -4.02 -12.58 -3.06
N ARG A 93 -4.58 -11.63 -3.82
CA ARG A 93 -3.82 -10.85 -4.80
C ARG A 93 -2.73 -10.05 -4.10
N PRO A 94 -1.48 -10.08 -4.61
CA PRO A 94 -0.45 -9.19 -4.10
C PRO A 94 -0.81 -7.73 -4.40
N LEU A 95 -0.59 -6.86 -3.42
CA LEU A 95 -0.65 -5.41 -3.56
C LEU A 95 0.77 -4.87 -3.44
N PHE A 96 1.08 -3.90 -4.28
CA PHE A 96 2.41 -3.30 -4.33
C PHE A 96 2.32 -1.79 -4.18
N TRP A 97 3.33 -1.22 -3.53
CA TRP A 97 3.49 0.22 -3.39
C TRP A 97 4.93 0.63 -3.65
N ARG A 98 5.06 1.79 -4.26
CA ARG A 98 6.32 2.50 -4.44
C ARG A 98 6.11 3.95 -4.02
N ARG A 99 7.05 4.50 -3.31
CA ARG A 99 7.10 5.92 -2.99
C ARG A 99 8.38 6.53 -3.53
N PRO A 100 8.42 7.86 -3.78
CA PRO A 100 9.68 8.54 -4.04
C PRO A 100 10.63 8.41 -2.85
N PRO A 101 11.95 8.34 -3.07
CA PRO A 101 12.95 8.34 -2.00
C PRO A 101 12.78 9.51 -1.04
N ASP A 102 13.18 9.32 0.23
CA ASP A 102 13.07 10.34 1.26
C ASP A 102 13.76 11.64 0.85
N ARG A 103 13.01 12.73 0.97
CA ARG A 103 13.54 14.08 0.78
C ARG A 103 13.80 14.72 2.14
N LYS A 104 14.99 15.28 2.33
CA LYS A 104 15.35 16.03 3.56
C LYS A 104 14.40 17.19 3.87
N SER A 105 13.60 17.65 2.92
CA SER A 105 12.74 18.83 3.02
C SER A 105 11.41 18.64 3.75
N TRP A 106 11.03 17.41 4.14
CA TRP A 106 9.73 17.14 4.77
C TRP A 106 9.85 16.79 6.26
N GLY A 107 10.66 17.52 7.01
CA GLY A 107 10.69 17.41 8.47
C GLY A 107 11.21 16.07 9.01
N ALA A 108 11.91 15.30 8.19
CA ALA A 108 12.67 14.16 8.66
C ALA A 108 13.86 14.67 9.49
N THR A 109 13.60 14.98 10.75
CA THR A 109 14.62 15.37 11.74
C THR A 109 15.44 14.19 12.22
N GLY A 110 15.46 13.09 11.48
CA GLY A 110 16.16 11.86 11.88
C GLY A 110 16.74 11.12 10.71
N THR A 111 17.79 10.40 10.98
CA THR A 111 18.49 9.45 10.10
C THR A 111 17.70 8.17 9.82
N VAL A 112 16.41 8.12 10.11
CA VAL A 112 15.58 6.95 9.83
C VAL A 112 15.12 7.03 8.39
N LEU A 113 15.76 6.25 7.55
CA LEU A 113 15.30 6.01 6.18
C LEU A 113 14.04 5.15 6.26
N ASN A 114 13.04 5.51 5.46
CA ASN A 114 11.82 4.72 5.35
C ASN A 114 11.91 3.85 4.10
N PRO A 115 11.40 2.61 4.13
CA PRO A 115 11.39 1.74 2.97
C PRO A 115 10.68 2.40 1.76
N ASP A 116 11.25 2.25 0.58
CA ASP A 116 10.73 2.85 -0.66
C ASP A 116 9.75 1.95 -1.39
N LEU A 117 9.78 0.66 -1.10
CA LEU A 117 8.93 -0.36 -1.69
C LEU A 117 8.18 -1.13 -0.61
N ALA A 118 6.95 -1.53 -0.91
CA ALA A 118 6.19 -2.44 -0.08
C ALA A 118 5.36 -3.41 -0.93
N MET A 119 5.16 -4.61 -0.41
CA MET A 119 4.28 -5.63 -0.96
C MET A 119 3.45 -6.25 0.16
N ARG A 120 2.17 -6.47 -0.10
CA ARG A 120 1.30 -7.26 0.76
C ARG A 120 0.75 -8.46 0.00
N ARG A 121 0.83 -9.64 0.62
CA ARG A 121 0.20 -10.88 0.15
C ARG A 121 -0.48 -11.58 1.33
N GLY A 122 -1.80 -11.62 1.30
CA GLY A 122 -2.59 -12.13 2.42
C GLY A 122 -2.26 -11.37 3.72
N PRO A 123 -1.89 -12.07 4.81
CA PRO A 123 -1.49 -11.44 6.07
C PRO A 123 -0.06 -10.85 6.03
N TRP A 124 0.77 -11.28 5.10
CA TRP A 124 2.17 -10.91 5.07
C TRP A 124 2.40 -9.58 4.36
N LYS A 125 3.23 -8.74 4.96
CA LYS A 125 3.69 -7.50 4.36
C LYS A 125 5.20 -7.41 4.43
N LEU A 126 5.84 -7.16 3.29
CA LEU A 126 7.27 -6.95 3.16
C LEU A 126 7.52 -5.52 2.69
N LEU A 127 8.51 -4.89 3.31
CA LEU A 127 9.03 -3.58 2.91
C LEU A 127 10.54 -3.70 2.67
N CYS A 128 11.08 -2.94 1.73
CA CYS A 128 12.52 -2.83 1.52
C CYS A 128 12.85 -1.55 0.72
N ASP A 129 14.15 -1.26 0.59
CA ASP A 129 14.62 -0.23 -0.31
C ASP A 129 14.63 -0.70 -1.78
N THR A 130 14.83 0.22 -2.70
CA THR A 130 14.78 -0.07 -4.16
C THR A 130 15.83 -1.06 -4.63
N ASP A 131 16.92 -1.23 -3.89
CA ASP A 131 17.96 -2.24 -4.13
C ASP A 131 17.72 -3.57 -3.40
N GLY A 132 16.65 -3.65 -2.59
CA GLY A 132 16.28 -4.81 -1.79
C GLY A 132 16.98 -4.89 -0.44
N SER A 133 17.73 -3.86 -0.05
CA SER A 133 18.32 -3.75 1.30
C SER A 133 17.23 -3.45 2.35
N ASP A 134 17.60 -3.58 3.61
CA ASP A 134 16.80 -3.27 4.79
C ASP A 134 15.40 -3.90 4.78
N ALA A 135 15.33 -5.17 4.36
CA ALA A 135 14.06 -5.89 4.25
C ALA A 135 13.41 -6.12 5.61
N GLU A 136 12.16 -5.71 5.72
CA GLU A 136 11.29 -5.91 6.87
C GLU A 136 10.10 -6.78 6.49
N LEU A 137 9.78 -7.82 7.28
CA LEU A 137 8.63 -8.69 7.07
C LEU A 137 7.74 -8.68 8.31
N TYR A 138 6.43 -8.51 8.09
CA TYR A 138 5.42 -8.47 9.15
C TYR A 138 4.24 -9.39 8.85
N ASN A 139 3.69 -10.03 9.91
CA ASN A 139 2.40 -10.70 9.85
C ASN A 139 1.31 -9.76 10.39
N LEU A 140 0.51 -9.18 9.53
CA LEU A 140 -0.50 -8.19 9.91
C LEU A 140 -1.73 -8.77 10.63
N GLU A 141 -1.90 -10.08 10.71
CA GLU A 141 -2.92 -10.71 11.55
C GLU A 141 -2.54 -10.62 13.03
N ASP A 142 -1.26 -10.86 13.33
CA ASP A 142 -0.74 -10.88 14.70
C ASP A 142 -0.14 -9.53 15.12
N ASP A 143 0.44 -8.79 14.16
CA ASP A 143 1.15 -7.54 14.38
C ASP A 143 0.71 -6.45 13.40
N ARG A 144 -0.49 -5.90 13.63
CA ARG A 144 -1.02 -4.79 12.81
C ARG A 144 -0.23 -3.48 12.93
N GLY A 145 0.57 -3.38 14.00
CA GLY A 145 1.41 -2.22 14.29
C GLY A 145 2.77 -2.26 13.62
N GLU A 146 3.13 -3.36 12.95
CA GLU A 146 4.42 -3.54 12.29
C GLU A 146 5.59 -3.29 13.27
N THR A 147 5.48 -3.86 14.47
CA THR A 147 6.41 -3.63 15.59
C THR A 147 7.55 -4.65 15.64
N ARG A 148 7.36 -5.83 15.05
CA ARG A 148 8.31 -6.94 15.09
C ARG A 148 8.64 -7.42 13.69
N ASN A 149 9.85 -7.10 13.23
CA ASN A 149 10.36 -7.63 11.96
C ASN A 149 10.70 -9.14 12.15
N VAL A 150 10.01 -9.99 11.39
CA VAL A 150 10.16 -11.46 11.44
C VAL A 150 10.87 -12.02 10.19
N ALA A 151 11.54 -11.19 9.39
CA ALA A 151 12.24 -11.62 8.17
C ALA A 151 13.27 -12.73 8.44
N SER A 152 14.00 -12.65 9.56
CA SER A 152 14.96 -13.67 9.96
C SER A 152 14.32 -14.99 10.42
N GLU A 153 13.07 -14.97 10.85
CA GLU A 153 12.31 -16.15 11.28
C GLU A 153 11.67 -16.87 10.08
N HIS A 154 11.40 -16.13 9.01
CA HIS A 154 10.78 -16.61 7.77
C HIS A 154 11.63 -16.28 6.52
N PRO A 155 12.92 -16.72 6.46
CA PRO A 155 13.86 -16.23 5.43
C PRO A 155 13.44 -16.60 4.01
N GLN A 156 12.83 -17.76 3.79
CA GLN A 156 12.39 -18.20 2.48
C GLN A 156 11.20 -17.35 1.98
N LEU A 157 10.24 -17.04 2.86
CA LEU A 157 9.11 -16.18 2.53
C LEU A 157 9.57 -14.75 2.26
N ALA A 158 10.44 -14.21 3.10
CA ALA A 158 11.00 -12.87 2.94
C ALA A 158 11.72 -12.74 1.60
N GLU A 159 12.56 -13.72 1.23
CA GLU A 159 13.30 -13.69 -0.03
C GLU A 159 12.36 -13.82 -1.24
N GLN A 160 11.35 -14.70 -1.17
CA GLN A 160 10.36 -14.82 -2.25
C GLN A 160 9.58 -13.52 -2.45
N MET A 161 9.06 -12.93 -1.36
CA MET A 161 8.30 -11.67 -1.46
C MET A 161 9.18 -10.51 -1.93
N LYS A 162 10.44 -10.44 -1.48
CA LYS A 162 11.41 -9.44 -1.94
C LYS A 162 11.69 -9.60 -3.43
N SER A 163 11.90 -10.81 -3.91
CA SER A 163 12.11 -11.10 -5.34
C SER A 163 10.93 -10.65 -6.18
N ASP A 164 9.69 -10.97 -5.75
CA ASP A 164 8.47 -10.57 -6.43
C ASP A 164 8.29 -9.04 -6.44
N LEU A 165 8.57 -8.38 -5.31
CA LEU A 165 8.49 -6.92 -5.17
C LEU A 165 9.49 -6.21 -6.08
N LEU A 166 10.73 -6.66 -6.11
CA LEU A 166 11.76 -6.09 -6.99
C LEU A 166 11.48 -6.37 -8.48
N ALA A 167 10.90 -7.53 -8.81
CA ALA A 167 10.47 -7.83 -10.17
C ALA A 167 9.37 -6.87 -10.63
N TRP A 168 8.35 -6.64 -9.77
CA TRP A 168 7.31 -5.65 -10.03
C TRP A 168 7.90 -4.24 -10.17
N HIS A 169 8.79 -3.82 -9.26
CA HIS A 169 9.42 -2.50 -9.32
C HIS A 169 10.16 -2.27 -10.65
N ARG A 170 10.90 -3.28 -11.12
CA ARG A 170 11.61 -3.20 -12.41
C ARG A 170 10.68 -3.15 -13.63
N SER A 171 9.46 -3.69 -13.52
CA SER A 171 8.47 -3.66 -14.60
C SER A 171 7.75 -2.31 -14.71
N MET A 172 7.84 -1.46 -13.68
CA MET A 172 7.21 -0.15 -13.70
C MET A 172 7.95 0.83 -14.58
N PRO A 173 7.24 1.76 -15.23
CA PRO A 173 7.88 2.87 -15.93
C PRO A 173 8.81 3.66 -15.01
N ALA A 174 9.89 4.20 -15.57
CA ALA A 174 10.78 5.08 -14.83
C ALA A 174 9.97 6.27 -14.27
N ASP A 175 10.09 6.50 -12.96
CA ASP A 175 9.39 7.57 -12.29
C ASP A 175 10.11 8.92 -12.55
N ALA A 176 9.36 9.93 -12.99
CA ALA A 176 9.89 11.28 -13.09
C ALA A 176 10.34 11.84 -11.71
N GLY A 177 9.75 11.33 -10.61
CA GLY A 177 10.16 11.60 -9.24
C GLY A 177 11.58 11.13 -8.92
N ASP A 178 12.00 9.99 -9.46
CA ASP A 178 13.37 9.48 -9.28
C ASP A 178 14.42 10.42 -9.91
N ARG A 179 14.07 11.07 -11.03
CA ARG A 179 14.93 12.07 -11.66
C ARG A 179 15.05 13.33 -10.81
N LEU A 180 13.94 13.83 -10.29
CA LEU A 180 13.91 15.01 -9.41
C LEU A 180 14.60 14.75 -8.08
N GLY A 181 14.48 13.57 -7.51
CA GLY A 181 15.19 13.15 -6.30
C GLY A 181 16.70 13.18 -6.51
N ARG A 182 17.19 12.56 -7.56
CA ARG A 182 18.63 12.54 -7.92
C ARG A 182 19.20 13.91 -8.22
N GLU A 183 18.45 14.77 -8.89
CA GLU A 183 18.89 16.16 -9.15
C GLU A 183 19.00 16.98 -7.86
N VAL A 184 18.09 16.76 -6.89
CA VAL A 184 18.16 17.42 -5.57
C VAL A 184 19.32 16.88 -4.75
N GLU A 185 19.55 15.58 -4.73
CA GLU A 185 20.71 14.98 -4.05
C GLU A 185 22.05 15.46 -4.64
N ALA A 186 22.16 15.54 -5.97
CA ALA A 186 23.34 16.07 -6.62
C ALA A 186 23.62 17.52 -6.20
N LYS A 187 22.61 18.38 -6.21
CA LYS A 187 22.74 19.80 -5.78
C LYS A 187 23.10 19.94 -4.30
N VAL A 188 22.56 19.07 -3.43
CA VAL A 188 22.91 19.06 -2.00
C VAL A 188 24.38 18.65 -1.79
N ARG A 189 24.88 17.68 -2.55
CA ARG A 189 26.29 17.25 -2.51
C ARG A 189 27.24 18.32 -3.04
N GLU A 190 26.83 19.06 -4.06
CA GLU A 190 27.62 20.18 -4.63
C GLU A 190 27.65 21.40 -3.71
N GLY A 191 26.55 21.72 -3.02
CA GLY A 191 26.48 22.83 -2.08
C GLY A 191 27.09 22.57 -0.69
N ALA A 192 27.54 21.33 -0.43
CA ALA A 192 28.22 20.92 0.82
C ALA A 192 29.76 20.90 0.69
N LYS A 193 30.31 21.34 -0.45
CA LYS A 193 31.72 21.61 -0.67
C LYS A 193 31.99 23.11 -0.60
#